data_13145f7938cc7b43f37ce272b8a15125
#
_entry.id   13145f7938cc7b43f37ce272b8a15125
#
_cell.length_a   1.000
_cell.length_b   1.000
_cell.length_c   1.000
_cell.angle_alpha   90.00
_cell.angle_beta   90.00
_cell.angle_gamma   90.00
#
_symmetry.space_group_name_H-M   'P 1'
#
loop_
_entity.id
_entity.type
_entity.pdbx_description
1 polymer ?
#
loop_
_entity_poly.entity_id
_entity_poly.type
_entity_poly.pdbx_seq_one_letter_code
_entity_poly.pdbx_strand_id
1 'polypeptide(L)'
;MKLVGTCPIHTDRLVLRRWSVDDAQQMYDNLASDTEATRFVTWPPHPNVDATRLLLTGWVRGYDDPDTFNWAVWLDEVIIGQIAVVDVDTRVNLAELGYCLGKRWWNHGYATETVKAVMSYLLDTAKVNKVEDRHDPANIASGRVMENAGMVIEGLRRACVMDSCGPRDSQYHGLLRSEWRGQQADD
;
A
#
# COMPACT_ATOMS: atom_id res chain seq x y z
N MET A 1 16.76 4.86 -7.32
CA MET A 1 15.33 4.92 -7.73
C MET A 1 15.19 5.98 -8.82
N LYS A 2 14.31 5.77 -9.79
CA LYS A 2 13.90 6.82 -10.72
C LYS A 2 12.68 7.52 -10.12
N LEU A 3 12.70 8.84 -10.09
CA LEU A 3 11.61 9.68 -9.60
C LEU A 3 10.55 9.80 -10.70
N VAL A 4 9.68 8.81 -10.81
CA VAL A 4 8.63 8.73 -11.83
C VAL A 4 7.23 9.05 -11.27
N GLY A 5 7.14 9.20 -9.95
CA GLY A 5 5.91 9.52 -9.24
C GLY A 5 4.80 8.49 -9.44
N THR A 6 3.60 8.86 -9.01
CA THR A 6 2.40 8.04 -9.17
C THR A 6 1.92 8.11 -10.62
N CYS A 7 2.03 7.02 -11.37
CA CYS A 7 1.41 6.83 -12.69
C CYS A 7 0.24 5.84 -12.60
N PRO A 8 -0.75 5.90 -13.49
CA PRO A 8 -1.81 4.89 -13.54
C PRO A 8 -1.23 3.50 -13.79
N ILE A 9 -1.77 2.50 -13.10
CA ILE A 9 -1.45 1.09 -13.27
C ILE A 9 -2.76 0.36 -13.54
N HIS A 10 -2.78 -0.50 -14.56
CA HIS A 10 -3.92 -1.33 -14.91
C HIS A 10 -3.55 -2.79 -14.68
N THR A 11 -4.44 -3.54 -14.06
CA THR A 11 -4.36 -4.99 -13.89
C THR A 11 -5.54 -5.65 -14.61
N ASP A 12 -5.74 -6.93 -14.44
CA ASP A 12 -6.88 -7.64 -15.05
C ASP A 12 -8.23 -7.15 -14.50
N ARG A 13 -8.28 -6.72 -13.23
CA ARG A 13 -9.52 -6.35 -12.55
C ARG A 13 -9.53 -4.93 -11.98
N LEU A 14 -8.34 -4.32 -11.78
CA LEU A 14 -8.19 -3.11 -11.00
C LEU A 14 -7.56 -1.98 -11.83
N VAL A 15 -7.93 -0.76 -11.46
CA VAL A 15 -7.24 0.46 -11.90
C VAL A 15 -6.69 1.18 -10.67
N LEU A 16 -5.38 1.39 -10.65
CA LEU A 16 -4.72 2.18 -9.63
C LEU A 16 -4.41 3.57 -10.21
N ARG A 17 -4.92 4.62 -9.61
CA ARG A 17 -4.71 5.99 -10.09
C ARG A 17 -4.46 6.97 -8.94
N ARG A 18 -3.99 8.16 -9.28
CA ARG A 18 -3.88 9.25 -8.31
C ARG A 18 -5.24 9.53 -7.67
N TRP A 19 -5.22 9.89 -6.40
CA TRP A 19 -6.38 10.41 -5.69
C TRP A 19 -6.83 11.75 -6.28
N SER A 20 -8.12 12.01 -6.20
CA SER A 20 -8.75 13.31 -6.35
C SER A 20 -9.39 13.73 -5.03
N VAL A 21 -9.56 15.01 -4.79
CA VAL A 21 -10.32 15.51 -3.63
C VAL A 21 -11.79 15.07 -3.71
N ASP A 22 -12.32 14.88 -4.91
CA ASP A 22 -13.68 14.39 -5.16
C ASP A 22 -13.89 12.93 -4.74
N ASP A 23 -12.81 12.17 -4.56
CA ASP A 23 -12.87 10.79 -4.08
C ASP A 23 -13.21 10.67 -2.58
N ALA A 24 -13.28 11.80 -1.86
CA ALA A 24 -13.40 11.83 -0.40
C ALA A 24 -14.62 11.06 0.13
N GLN A 25 -15.77 11.14 -0.54
CA GLN A 25 -16.97 10.44 -0.10
C GLN A 25 -16.78 8.93 -0.22
N GLN A 26 -16.32 8.46 -1.39
CA GLN A 26 -16.10 7.02 -1.59
C GLN A 26 -15.01 6.45 -0.67
N MET A 27 -13.91 7.18 -0.48
CA MET A 27 -12.87 6.76 0.46
C MET A 27 -13.40 6.67 1.89
N TYR A 28 -14.20 7.64 2.32
CA TYR A 28 -14.81 7.64 3.65
C TYR A 28 -15.74 6.44 3.83
N ASP A 29 -16.70 6.26 2.94
CA ASP A 29 -17.74 5.23 3.04
C ASP A 29 -17.18 3.81 2.92
N ASN A 30 -16.17 3.62 2.06
CA ASN A 30 -15.68 2.30 1.69
C ASN A 30 -14.46 1.84 2.51
N LEU A 31 -13.74 2.77 3.16
CA LEU A 31 -12.46 2.46 3.79
C LEU A 31 -12.24 3.24 5.10
N ALA A 32 -12.25 4.57 5.05
CA ALA A 32 -11.67 5.37 6.13
C ALA A 32 -12.55 5.46 7.38
N SER A 33 -13.86 5.21 7.29
CA SER A 33 -14.78 5.15 8.43
C SER A 33 -14.88 3.75 9.06
N ASP A 34 -14.37 2.71 8.38
CA ASP A 34 -14.51 1.31 8.82
C ASP A 34 -13.45 0.97 9.88
N THR A 35 -13.90 0.73 11.11
CA THR A 35 -13.04 0.37 12.25
C THR A 35 -12.32 -0.97 12.07
N GLU A 36 -12.88 -1.89 11.31
CA GLU A 36 -12.25 -3.18 11.02
C GLU A 36 -11.14 -3.01 9.97
N ALA A 37 -11.41 -2.24 8.90
CA ALA A 37 -10.42 -1.96 7.86
C ALA A 37 -9.23 -1.17 8.42
N THR A 38 -9.49 -0.25 9.36
CA THR A 38 -8.46 0.61 9.96
C THR A 38 -7.81 0.03 11.21
N ARG A 39 -8.18 -1.18 11.62
CA ARG A 39 -7.71 -1.78 12.88
C ARG A 39 -6.20 -1.90 13.01
N PHE A 40 -5.50 -2.17 11.91
CA PHE A 40 -4.05 -2.45 11.89
C PHE A 40 -3.23 -1.37 11.16
N VAL A 41 -3.87 -0.27 10.75
CA VAL A 41 -3.15 0.86 10.17
C VAL A 41 -2.71 1.84 11.27
N THR A 42 -1.82 2.77 10.93
CA THR A 42 -1.24 3.72 11.89
C THR A 42 -2.11 4.94 12.18
N TRP A 43 -3.28 5.04 11.57
CA TRP A 43 -4.22 6.14 11.71
C TRP A 43 -5.60 5.63 12.15
N PRO A 44 -6.33 6.42 12.99
CA PRO A 44 -7.66 6.04 13.45
C PRO A 44 -8.71 6.20 12.35
N PRO A 45 -9.89 5.54 12.49
CA PRO A 45 -11.01 5.81 11.59
C PRO A 45 -11.32 7.31 11.52
N HIS A 46 -11.62 7.79 10.32
CA HIS A 46 -11.98 9.20 10.14
C HIS A 46 -13.35 9.50 10.78
N PRO A 47 -13.49 10.61 11.49
CA PRO A 47 -14.75 10.94 12.18
C PRO A 47 -15.85 11.38 11.20
N ASN A 48 -15.49 11.87 10.03
CA ASN A 48 -16.42 12.34 9.00
C ASN A 48 -15.70 12.48 7.65
N VAL A 49 -16.49 12.73 6.61
CA VAL A 49 -15.97 12.91 5.24
C VAL A 49 -15.05 14.13 5.08
N ASP A 50 -15.22 15.16 5.90
CA ASP A 50 -14.40 16.37 5.82
C ASP A 50 -12.97 16.10 6.28
N ALA A 51 -12.77 15.21 7.26
CA ALA A 51 -11.45 14.74 7.64
C ALA A 51 -10.78 13.98 6.48
N THR A 52 -11.53 13.13 5.77
CA THR A 52 -11.04 12.43 4.56
C THR A 52 -10.70 13.43 3.45
N ARG A 53 -11.54 14.44 3.23
CA ARG A 53 -11.31 15.49 2.22
C ARG A 53 -10.05 16.29 2.51
N LEU A 54 -9.81 16.63 3.77
CA LEU A 54 -8.60 17.34 4.20
C LEU A 54 -7.35 16.50 3.94
N LEU A 55 -7.38 15.20 4.28
CA LEU A 55 -6.29 14.27 3.99
C LEU A 55 -6.00 14.20 2.48
N LEU A 56 -7.02 13.99 1.66
CA LEU A 56 -6.88 13.90 0.20
C LEU A 56 -6.35 15.22 -0.39
N THR A 57 -6.75 16.37 0.15
CA THR A 57 -6.19 17.66 -0.27
C THR A 57 -4.67 17.72 -0.07
N GLY A 58 -4.18 17.16 1.03
CA GLY A 58 -2.74 17.03 1.29
C GLY A 58 -2.06 16.09 0.28
N TRP A 59 -2.63 14.92 0.05
CA TRP A 59 -2.07 13.93 -0.88
C TRP A 59 -2.05 14.44 -2.34
N VAL A 60 -3.11 15.11 -2.77
CA VAL A 60 -3.19 15.68 -4.14
C VAL A 60 -2.09 16.73 -4.36
N ARG A 61 -1.82 17.59 -3.36
CA ARG A 61 -0.70 18.53 -3.42
C ARG A 61 0.66 17.83 -3.47
N GLY A 62 0.77 16.69 -2.80
CA GLY A 62 2.00 15.89 -2.80
C GLY A 62 2.39 15.34 -4.18
N TYR A 63 1.45 15.23 -5.14
CA TYR A 63 1.75 14.72 -6.48
C TYR A 63 2.59 15.66 -7.37
N ASP A 64 2.85 16.87 -6.94
CA ASP A 64 3.84 17.77 -7.57
C ASP A 64 5.27 17.28 -7.28
N ASP A 65 5.46 16.47 -6.25
CA ASP A 65 6.73 15.82 -5.93
C ASP A 65 6.83 14.47 -6.66
N PRO A 66 7.86 14.29 -7.51
CA PRO A 66 8.06 13.03 -8.23
C PRO A 66 8.44 11.84 -7.33
N ASP A 67 8.68 12.07 -6.04
CA ASP A 67 8.90 11.04 -5.02
C ASP A 67 7.58 10.51 -4.44
N THR A 68 6.43 11.10 -4.78
CA THR A 68 5.14 10.67 -4.28
C THR A 68 4.61 9.47 -5.05
N PHE A 69 4.43 8.35 -4.34
CA PHE A 69 3.87 7.10 -4.85
C PHE A 69 2.65 6.73 -3.99
N ASN A 70 1.46 7.13 -4.43
CA ASN A 70 0.21 6.91 -3.68
C ASN A 70 -0.97 6.73 -4.63
N TRP A 71 -1.67 5.62 -4.52
CA TRP A 71 -2.76 5.25 -5.43
C TRP A 71 -4.06 4.96 -4.69
N ALA A 72 -5.17 5.44 -5.25
CA ALA A 72 -6.49 4.89 -5.04
C ALA A 72 -6.63 3.59 -5.85
N VAL A 73 -7.18 2.55 -5.24
CA VAL A 73 -7.45 1.27 -5.89
C VAL A 73 -8.91 1.20 -6.29
N TRP A 74 -9.17 1.09 -7.58
CA TRP A 74 -10.49 1.05 -8.17
C TRP A 74 -10.83 -0.33 -8.71
N LEU A 75 -12.05 -0.78 -8.41
CA LEU A 75 -12.71 -1.90 -9.05
C LEU A 75 -13.93 -1.33 -9.78
N ASP A 76 -13.92 -1.36 -11.10
CA ASP A 76 -14.89 -0.66 -11.94
C ASP A 76 -14.97 0.84 -11.56
N GLU A 77 -16.13 1.31 -11.10
CA GLU A 77 -16.37 2.71 -10.69
C GLU A 77 -16.27 2.92 -9.16
N VAL A 78 -15.78 1.92 -8.41
CA VAL A 78 -15.76 1.94 -6.95
C VAL A 78 -14.34 1.96 -6.40
N ILE A 79 -14.06 2.87 -5.48
CA ILE A 79 -12.82 2.87 -4.70
C ILE A 79 -12.93 1.78 -3.64
N ILE A 80 -12.04 0.80 -3.72
CA ILE A 80 -12.01 -0.35 -2.80
C ILE A 80 -10.87 -0.30 -1.79
N GLY A 81 -9.91 0.60 -1.97
CA GLY A 81 -8.75 0.71 -1.09
C GLY A 81 -7.71 1.71 -1.55
N GLN A 82 -6.55 1.61 -0.90
CA GLN A 82 -5.37 2.42 -1.19
C GLN A 82 -4.10 1.60 -1.08
N ILE A 83 -3.03 2.06 -1.77
CA ILE A 83 -1.66 1.60 -1.61
C ILE A 83 -0.71 2.78 -1.83
N ALA A 84 0.35 2.85 -1.04
CA ALA A 84 1.36 3.90 -1.15
C ALA A 84 2.75 3.37 -0.81
N VAL A 85 3.80 4.07 -1.25
CA VAL A 85 5.12 4.01 -0.63
C VAL A 85 5.09 4.95 0.57
N VAL A 86 5.29 4.39 1.77
CA VAL A 86 5.20 5.12 3.04
C VAL A 86 6.55 5.57 3.57
N ASP A 87 7.63 4.92 3.12
CA ASP A 87 9.01 5.31 3.43
C ASP A 87 9.97 4.93 2.29
N VAL A 88 11.05 5.70 2.16
CA VAL A 88 12.11 5.46 1.15
C VAL A 88 13.48 5.61 1.80
N ASP A 89 14.29 4.55 1.80
CA ASP A 89 15.71 4.65 2.10
C ASP A 89 16.53 4.75 0.80
N THR A 90 16.93 5.97 0.46
CA THR A 90 17.68 6.26 -0.77
C THR A 90 19.10 5.69 -0.76
N ARG A 91 19.68 5.40 0.40
CA ARG A 91 21.06 4.86 0.54
C ARG A 91 21.16 3.44 -0.01
N VAL A 92 20.12 2.65 0.17
CA VAL A 92 20.03 1.26 -0.28
C VAL A 92 18.98 1.08 -1.39
N ASN A 93 18.30 2.16 -1.80
CA ASN A 93 17.27 2.18 -2.82
C ASN A 93 16.11 1.23 -2.48
N LEU A 94 15.57 1.38 -1.28
CA LEU A 94 14.46 0.62 -0.71
C LEU A 94 13.19 1.48 -0.68
N ALA A 95 12.05 0.86 -0.96
CA ALA A 95 10.73 1.45 -0.78
C ALA A 95 9.89 0.56 0.15
N GLU A 96 9.36 1.13 1.23
CA GLU A 96 8.39 0.46 2.11
C GLU A 96 6.98 0.74 1.61
N LEU A 97 6.18 -0.31 1.42
CA LEU A 97 4.77 -0.23 1.06
C LEU A 97 3.88 -0.11 2.30
N GLY A 98 2.69 0.42 2.08
CA GLY A 98 1.57 0.33 3.01
C GLY A 98 0.28 0.33 2.22
N TYR A 99 -0.64 -0.58 2.54
CA TYR A 99 -1.93 -0.69 1.86
C TYR A 99 -3.07 -0.97 2.83
N CYS A 100 -4.27 -0.63 2.40
CA CYS A 100 -5.50 -0.93 3.11
C CYS A 100 -6.66 -1.06 2.11
N LEU A 101 -7.46 -2.11 2.25
CA LEU A 101 -8.69 -2.32 1.49
C LEU A 101 -9.90 -2.34 2.44
N GLY A 102 -11.01 -1.81 1.98
CA GLY A 102 -12.27 -1.89 2.70
C GLY A 102 -12.69 -3.34 2.93
N LYS A 103 -13.25 -3.63 4.12
CA LYS A 103 -13.61 -4.99 4.57
C LYS A 103 -14.48 -5.74 3.58
N ARG A 104 -15.38 -5.06 2.89
CA ARG A 104 -16.28 -5.63 1.88
C ARG A 104 -15.54 -6.35 0.75
N TRP A 105 -14.30 -5.97 0.46
CA TRP A 105 -13.49 -6.49 -0.65
C TRP A 105 -12.38 -7.45 -0.22
N TRP A 106 -12.37 -7.86 1.06
CA TRP A 106 -11.42 -8.87 1.54
C TRP A 106 -11.71 -10.25 0.97
N ASN A 107 -10.70 -11.11 0.96
CA ASN A 107 -10.78 -12.50 0.49
C ASN A 107 -11.11 -12.69 -1.00
N HIS A 108 -10.99 -11.66 -1.83
CA HIS A 108 -11.18 -11.72 -3.28
C HIS A 108 -9.87 -11.69 -4.08
N GLY A 109 -8.72 -11.65 -3.39
CA GLY A 109 -7.39 -11.56 -4.01
C GLY A 109 -6.99 -10.14 -4.46
N TYR A 110 -7.85 -9.15 -4.31
CA TYR A 110 -7.57 -7.77 -4.76
C TYR A 110 -6.35 -7.16 -4.10
N ALA A 111 -6.13 -7.39 -2.80
CA ALA A 111 -4.94 -6.88 -2.11
C ALA A 111 -3.65 -7.46 -2.70
N THR A 112 -3.60 -8.76 -2.95
CA THR A 112 -2.44 -9.42 -3.58
C THR A 112 -2.19 -8.88 -4.99
N GLU A 113 -3.24 -8.71 -5.79
CA GLU A 113 -3.16 -8.14 -7.14
C GLU A 113 -2.63 -6.70 -7.11
N THR A 114 -3.14 -5.88 -6.18
CA THR A 114 -2.69 -4.51 -5.94
C THR A 114 -1.20 -4.45 -5.58
N VAL A 115 -0.77 -5.26 -4.60
CA VAL A 115 0.63 -5.29 -4.14
C VAL A 115 1.56 -5.74 -5.26
N LYS A 116 1.22 -6.82 -6.00
CA LYS A 116 2.01 -7.28 -7.16
C LYS A 116 2.16 -6.21 -8.23
N ALA A 117 1.09 -5.51 -8.57
CA ALA A 117 1.10 -4.47 -9.59
C ALA A 117 2.00 -3.29 -9.20
N VAL A 118 1.95 -2.84 -7.94
CA VAL A 118 2.80 -1.76 -7.46
C VAL A 118 4.25 -2.22 -7.30
N MET A 119 4.50 -3.44 -6.85
CA MET A 119 5.86 -4.01 -6.82
C MET A 119 6.49 -4.06 -8.22
N SER A 120 5.74 -4.54 -9.23
CA SER A 120 6.20 -4.52 -10.62
C SER A 120 6.57 -3.11 -11.07
N TYR A 121 5.70 -2.13 -10.80
CA TYR A 121 5.97 -0.73 -11.12
C TYR A 121 7.24 -0.19 -10.44
N LEU A 122 7.41 -0.45 -9.14
CA LEU A 122 8.56 0.01 -8.38
C LEU A 122 9.86 -0.67 -8.83
N LEU A 123 9.85 -1.99 -9.00
CA LEU A 123 11.05 -2.76 -9.36
C LEU A 123 11.43 -2.58 -10.83
N ASP A 124 10.45 -2.52 -11.75
CA ASP A 124 10.70 -2.50 -13.19
C ASP A 124 10.73 -1.10 -13.79
N THR A 125 9.92 -0.16 -13.30
CA THR A 125 9.86 1.22 -13.84
C THR A 125 10.67 2.18 -13.00
N ALA A 126 10.40 2.29 -11.69
CA ALA A 126 11.11 3.16 -10.77
C ALA A 126 12.53 2.65 -10.42
N LYS A 127 12.84 1.39 -10.74
CA LYS A 127 14.16 0.77 -10.53
C LYS A 127 14.58 0.74 -9.07
N VAL A 128 13.62 0.56 -8.16
CA VAL A 128 13.88 0.28 -6.75
C VAL A 128 14.68 -1.03 -6.64
N ASN A 129 15.61 -1.10 -5.69
CA ASN A 129 16.42 -2.30 -5.46
C ASN A 129 15.70 -3.33 -4.58
N LYS A 130 14.93 -2.84 -3.61
CA LYS A 130 14.16 -3.67 -2.67
C LYS A 130 12.80 -3.01 -2.41
N VAL A 131 11.75 -3.81 -2.44
CA VAL A 131 10.45 -3.46 -1.88
C VAL A 131 10.30 -4.17 -0.54
N GLU A 132 9.87 -3.44 0.47
CA GLU A 132 9.62 -3.94 1.82
C GLU A 132 8.18 -3.60 2.22
N ASP A 133 7.59 -4.42 3.06
CA ASP A 133 6.31 -4.14 3.71
C ASP A 133 6.29 -4.82 5.07
N ARG A 134 5.39 -4.39 5.96
CA ARG A 134 5.30 -4.92 7.30
C ARG A 134 3.86 -4.97 7.81
N HIS A 135 3.60 -5.88 8.72
CA HIS A 135 2.30 -6.00 9.36
C HIS A 135 2.41 -6.34 10.85
N ASP A 136 1.36 -6.01 11.61
CA ASP A 136 1.20 -6.53 12.97
C ASP A 136 1.10 -8.07 12.90
N PRO A 137 1.83 -8.84 13.72
CA PRO A 137 1.76 -10.30 13.71
C PRO A 137 0.34 -10.87 13.92
N ALA A 138 -0.57 -10.10 14.53
CA ALA A 138 -1.98 -10.47 14.65
C ALA A 138 -2.76 -10.30 13.34
N ASN A 139 -2.24 -9.54 12.37
CA ASN A 139 -2.83 -9.35 11.04
C ASN A 139 -2.34 -10.42 10.06
N ILE A 140 -2.71 -11.68 10.31
CA ILE A 140 -2.31 -12.83 9.48
C ILE A 140 -2.71 -12.63 8.01
N ALA A 141 -3.82 -11.93 7.75
CA ALA A 141 -4.29 -11.70 6.39
C ALA A 141 -3.30 -10.85 5.57
N SER A 142 -2.72 -9.81 6.18
CA SER A 142 -1.71 -8.97 5.52
C SER A 142 -0.43 -9.76 5.23
N GLY A 143 0.03 -10.59 6.17
CA GLY A 143 1.18 -11.47 5.94
C GLY A 143 0.97 -12.39 4.73
N ARG A 144 -0.20 -13.03 4.63
CA ARG A 144 -0.55 -13.87 3.47
C ARG A 144 -0.60 -13.10 2.14
N VAL A 145 -1.04 -11.84 2.16
CA VAL A 145 -1.02 -10.99 0.96
C VAL A 145 0.41 -10.77 0.48
N MET A 146 1.33 -10.43 1.39
CA MET A 146 2.76 -10.22 1.08
C MET A 146 3.41 -11.50 0.55
N GLU A 147 3.21 -12.64 1.21
CA GLU A 147 3.72 -13.94 0.77
C GLU A 147 3.16 -14.33 -0.61
N ASN A 148 1.85 -14.18 -0.83
CA ASN A 148 1.21 -14.46 -2.12
C ASN A 148 1.66 -13.48 -3.22
N ALA A 149 2.14 -12.31 -2.85
CA ALA A 149 2.76 -11.36 -3.78
C ALA A 149 4.22 -11.71 -4.11
N GLY A 150 4.80 -12.73 -3.46
CA GLY A 150 6.16 -13.20 -3.70
C GLY A 150 7.20 -12.62 -2.75
N MET A 151 6.80 -11.85 -1.74
CA MET A 151 7.71 -11.35 -0.71
C MET A 151 8.08 -12.47 0.26
N VAL A 152 9.29 -12.43 0.82
CA VAL A 152 9.78 -13.38 1.82
C VAL A 152 9.80 -12.75 3.21
N ILE A 153 9.57 -13.56 4.25
CA ILE A 153 9.69 -13.12 5.64
C ILE A 153 11.16 -12.82 5.94
N GLU A 154 11.44 -11.61 6.43
CA GLU A 154 12.80 -11.19 6.81
C GLU A 154 13.02 -11.16 8.32
N GLY A 155 11.98 -11.05 9.11
CA GLY A 155 12.08 -11.12 10.56
C GLY A 155 11.00 -10.33 11.31
N LEU A 156 10.98 -10.55 12.63
CA LEU A 156 10.12 -9.83 13.57
C LEU A 156 10.93 -8.75 14.29
N ARG A 157 10.43 -7.52 14.26
CA ARG A 157 10.98 -6.41 15.07
C ARG A 157 10.00 -6.08 16.19
N ARG A 158 10.51 -6.12 17.43
CA ARG A 158 9.69 -5.87 18.61
C ARG A 158 9.59 -4.38 18.91
N ALA A 159 8.39 -3.93 19.32
CA ALA A 159 8.09 -2.58 19.78
C ALA A 159 8.62 -1.48 18.81
N CYS A 160 8.49 -1.69 17.50
CA CYS A 160 9.09 -0.84 16.46
C CYS A 160 8.09 0.05 15.73
N VAL A 161 6.79 -0.13 15.96
CA VAL A 161 5.72 0.69 15.37
C VAL A 161 4.87 1.26 16.50
N MET A 162 4.54 2.54 16.41
CA MET A 162 3.64 3.20 17.35
C MET A 162 2.24 3.25 16.74
N ASP A 163 1.25 2.73 17.45
CA ASP A 163 -0.17 2.94 17.17
C ASP A 163 -0.86 3.69 18.31
N SER A 164 -2.17 3.83 18.25
CA SER A 164 -2.97 4.50 19.29
C SER A 164 -2.97 3.77 20.64
N CYS A 165 -2.56 2.49 20.68
CA CYS A 165 -2.50 1.65 21.87
C CYS A 165 -1.08 1.51 22.43
N GLY A 166 -0.07 2.09 21.76
CA GLY A 166 1.33 2.05 22.18
C GLY A 166 2.25 1.32 21.21
N PRO A 167 3.48 0.95 21.65
CA PRO A 167 4.44 0.25 20.81
C PRO A 167 3.97 -1.15 20.43
N ARG A 168 4.07 -1.49 19.12
CA ARG A 168 3.69 -2.79 18.55
C ARG A 168 4.88 -3.47 17.89
N ASP A 169 4.82 -4.79 17.89
CA ASP A 169 5.71 -5.62 17.09
C ASP A 169 5.30 -5.55 15.62
N SER A 170 6.25 -5.76 14.72
CA SER A 170 5.98 -5.82 13.30
C SER A 170 6.79 -6.89 12.61
N GLN A 171 6.12 -7.72 11.80
CA GLN A 171 6.70 -8.73 10.93
C GLN A 171 7.05 -8.08 9.60
N TYR A 172 8.32 -8.14 9.21
CA TYR A 172 8.84 -7.58 7.97
C TYR A 172 8.90 -8.63 6.87
N HIS A 173 8.51 -8.22 5.68
CA HIS A 173 8.62 -8.98 4.44
C HIS A 173 9.35 -8.12 3.40
N GLY A 174 10.12 -8.74 2.53
CA GLY A 174 10.84 -8.03 1.49
C GLY A 174 10.96 -8.83 0.20
N LEU A 175 11.24 -8.13 -0.88
CA LEU A 175 11.58 -8.70 -2.17
C LEU A 175 12.66 -7.87 -2.86
N LEU A 176 13.76 -8.53 -3.24
CA LEU A 176 14.82 -7.90 -4.02
C LEU A 176 14.45 -7.89 -5.49
N ARG A 177 14.91 -6.86 -6.22
CA ARG A 177 14.71 -6.75 -7.65
C ARG A 177 15.34 -7.92 -8.43
N SER A 178 16.42 -8.51 -7.92
CA SER A 178 17.03 -9.71 -8.51
C SER A 178 16.14 -10.94 -8.40
N GLU A 179 15.42 -11.10 -7.28
CA GLU A 179 14.49 -12.20 -7.03
C GLU A 179 13.23 -12.04 -7.88
N TRP A 180 12.71 -10.81 -8.00
CA TRP A 180 11.55 -10.47 -8.86
C TRP A 180 11.77 -10.91 -10.32
N ARG A 181 12.97 -10.64 -10.87
CA ARG A 181 13.33 -11.04 -12.23
C ARG A 181 13.46 -12.56 -12.40
N GLY A 182 13.90 -13.26 -11.34
CA GLY A 182 13.94 -14.71 -11.34
C GLY A 182 12.54 -15.31 -11.39
N GLN A 183 11.59 -14.78 -10.62
CA GLN A 183 10.22 -15.25 -10.63
C GLN A 183 9.50 -15.06 -11.98
N GLN A 184 9.83 -14.00 -12.73
CA GLN A 184 9.25 -13.75 -14.06
C GLN A 184 9.88 -14.61 -15.17
N ALA A 185 11.04 -15.18 -14.95
CA ALA A 185 11.72 -16.04 -15.93
C ALA A 185 11.24 -17.50 -15.87
N ASP A 186 10.59 -17.88 -14.78
CA ASP A 186 10.07 -19.24 -14.53
C ASP A 186 8.57 -19.40 -14.87
N ASP A 187 7.87 -18.29 -15.21
CA ASP A 187 6.47 -18.23 -15.70
C ASP A 187 6.43 -18.13 -17.25
#